data_84d3b45f02a402877eb0dc1359c4081f
#
_entry.id   84d3b45f02a402877eb0dc1359c4081f
#
_cell.length_a   1.000
_cell.length_b   1.000
_cell.length_c   1.000
_cell.angle_alpha   90.00
_cell.angle_beta   90.00
_cell.angle_gamma   90.00
#
_symmetry.space_group_name_H-M   'P 1'
#
loop_
_entity.id
_entity.type
_entity.pdbx_description
1 polymer ?
#
loop_
_entity_poly.entity_id
_entity_poly.type
_entity_poly.pdbx_seq_one_letter_code
_entity_poly.pdbx_strand_id
1 'polypeptide(L)'
;MASELRVNTLKDAAGNNSIATSFVANGSAKAWQSITASGGTPSFNDSFNASSISDQGTGQHTVSFSSSFSSVNYAVTGDCQTSGTGQTNSNGEFRIGTLATGTEAFSTANEGQSAYADCPRTHIHQLGDLA
;
A
#
# COMPACT_ATOMS: atom_id res chain seq x y z
N MET A 1 -3.95 16.86 -26.96
CA MET A 1 -5.14 16.00 -26.83
C MET A 1 -4.73 14.72 -26.13
N ALA A 2 -5.45 14.31 -25.11
CA ALA A 2 -5.23 13.01 -24.50
C ALA A 2 -5.89 11.94 -25.39
N SER A 3 -5.17 10.84 -25.67
CA SER A 3 -5.70 9.70 -26.41
C SER A 3 -6.37 8.76 -25.43
N GLU A 4 -7.56 8.28 -25.75
CA GLU A 4 -8.35 7.35 -24.94
C GLU A 4 -8.61 6.08 -25.74
N LEU A 5 -8.40 4.91 -25.12
CA LEU A 5 -8.76 3.61 -25.66
C LEU A 5 -9.92 3.03 -24.85
N ARG A 6 -11.10 2.88 -25.46
CA ARG A 6 -12.28 2.28 -24.82
C ARG A 6 -12.46 0.86 -25.29
N VAL A 7 -12.17 -0.10 -24.43
CA VAL A 7 -12.32 -1.52 -24.71
C VAL A 7 -12.90 -2.25 -23.49
N ASN A 8 -13.71 -3.28 -23.72
CA ASN A 8 -14.26 -4.13 -22.66
C ASN A 8 -13.37 -5.35 -22.38
N THR A 9 -12.55 -5.73 -23.34
CA THR A 9 -11.72 -6.93 -23.28
C THR A 9 -10.39 -6.70 -24.00
N LEU A 10 -9.30 -7.07 -23.38
CA LEU A 10 -7.98 -7.15 -23.98
C LEU A 10 -7.73 -8.60 -24.42
N LYS A 11 -7.26 -8.81 -25.65
CA LYS A 11 -6.94 -10.10 -26.21
C LYS A 11 -5.53 -10.10 -26.80
N ASP A 12 -4.91 -11.29 -26.85
CA ASP A 12 -3.71 -11.47 -27.66
C ASP A 12 -4.04 -11.41 -29.17
N ALA A 13 -3.00 -11.38 -30.00
CA ALA A 13 -3.17 -11.27 -31.45
C ALA A 13 -3.92 -12.47 -32.07
N ALA A 14 -3.87 -13.64 -31.43
CA ALA A 14 -4.58 -14.85 -31.85
C ALA A 14 -6.01 -14.93 -31.29
N GLY A 15 -6.38 -14.03 -30.36
CA GLY A 15 -7.68 -13.99 -29.72
C GLY A 15 -7.94 -15.10 -28.70
N ASN A 16 -6.93 -15.89 -28.38
CA ASN A 16 -7.06 -17.05 -27.49
C ASN A 16 -7.04 -16.67 -26.00
N ASN A 17 -6.20 -15.70 -25.64
CA ASN A 17 -6.10 -15.21 -24.27
C ASN A 17 -6.87 -13.90 -24.17
N SER A 18 -7.83 -13.83 -23.28
CA SER A 18 -8.63 -12.63 -23.06
C SER A 18 -8.78 -12.31 -21.59
N ILE A 19 -8.72 -11.02 -21.27
CA ILE A 19 -9.01 -10.49 -19.95
C ILE A 19 -10.00 -9.36 -20.08
N ALA A 20 -11.08 -9.42 -19.32
CA ALA A 20 -12.00 -8.28 -19.22
C ALA A 20 -11.27 -7.10 -18.56
N THR A 21 -11.48 -5.89 -19.06
CA THR A 21 -10.84 -4.69 -18.49
C THR A 21 -11.21 -4.45 -17.03
N SER A 22 -12.35 -4.97 -16.57
CA SER A 22 -12.74 -4.96 -15.16
C SER A 22 -11.74 -5.74 -14.26
N PHE A 23 -11.16 -6.85 -14.74
CA PHE A 23 -10.13 -7.55 -13.99
C PHE A 23 -8.82 -6.75 -13.90
N VAL A 24 -8.48 -6.01 -14.94
CA VAL A 24 -7.32 -5.11 -14.91
C VAL A 24 -7.60 -3.94 -13.96
N ALA A 25 -8.78 -3.34 -14.08
CA ALA A 25 -9.17 -2.22 -13.24
C ALA A 25 -9.25 -2.60 -11.76
N ASN A 26 -9.88 -3.73 -11.42
CA ASN A 26 -10.05 -4.13 -10.01
C ASN A 26 -8.86 -4.91 -9.45
N GLY A 27 -8.09 -5.60 -10.30
CA GLY A 27 -6.95 -6.43 -9.90
C GLY A 27 -5.61 -5.71 -9.84
N SER A 28 -5.52 -4.46 -10.31
CA SER A 28 -4.29 -3.66 -10.20
C SER A 28 -4.22 -2.90 -8.88
N ALA A 29 -3.01 -2.74 -8.34
CA ALA A 29 -2.81 -1.87 -7.18
C ALA A 29 -3.21 -0.43 -7.53
N LYS A 30 -4.02 0.19 -6.68
CA LYS A 30 -4.47 1.58 -6.82
C LYS A 30 -3.68 2.55 -5.96
N ALA A 31 -2.97 2.03 -5.00
CA ALA A 31 -1.97 2.76 -4.23
C ALA A 31 -0.86 1.78 -3.81
N TRP A 32 0.33 2.29 -3.65
CA TRP A 32 1.42 1.58 -3.01
C TRP A 32 2.41 2.57 -2.39
N GLN A 33 3.08 2.15 -1.33
CA GLN A 33 4.07 2.96 -0.63
C GLN A 33 5.27 2.11 -0.23
N SER A 34 6.45 2.72 -0.37
CA SER A 34 7.69 2.30 0.26
C SER A 34 8.04 3.35 1.32
N ILE A 35 8.02 2.97 2.57
CA ILE A 35 8.08 3.86 3.72
C ILE A 35 9.33 3.56 4.53
N THR A 36 9.94 4.61 5.09
CA THR A 36 10.90 4.52 6.20
C THR A 36 10.37 5.30 7.39
N ALA A 37 10.51 4.73 8.59
CA ALA A 37 10.25 5.40 9.86
C ALA A 37 11.47 5.35 10.80
N SER A 38 12.65 5.07 10.25
CA SER A 38 13.89 5.06 11.02
C SER A 38 14.14 6.42 11.67
N GLY A 39 14.24 6.42 12.99
CA GLY A 39 14.42 7.65 13.77
C GLY A 39 13.10 8.32 14.20
N GLY A 40 11.97 7.64 14.06
CA GLY A 40 10.67 8.06 14.62
C GLY A 40 9.84 8.95 13.71
N THR A 41 10.36 9.42 12.58
CA THR A 41 9.58 10.25 11.64
C THR A 41 9.34 9.47 10.36
N PRO A 42 8.08 9.12 10.03
CA PRO A 42 7.77 8.37 8.81
C PRO A 42 7.91 9.27 7.58
N SER A 43 8.45 8.70 6.51
CA SER A 43 8.50 9.35 5.20
C SER A 43 8.40 8.33 4.07
N PHE A 44 7.93 8.77 2.91
CA PHE A 44 7.95 7.93 1.71
C PHE A 44 9.36 7.92 1.10
N ASN A 45 9.88 6.74 0.82
CA ASN A 45 10.99 6.57 -0.10
C ASN A 45 10.49 6.71 -1.53
N ASP A 46 9.32 6.11 -1.81
CA ASP A 46 8.59 6.21 -3.06
C ASP A 46 7.13 5.82 -2.84
N SER A 47 6.22 6.30 -3.70
CA SER A 47 4.81 6.02 -3.56
C SER A 47 4.02 6.28 -4.85
N PHE A 48 2.87 5.64 -4.95
CA PHE A 48 1.85 5.91 -5.95
C PHE A 48 0.50 6.12 -5.25
N ASN A 49 -0.23 7.14 -5.65
CA ASN A 49 -1.52 7.56 -5.09
C ASN A 49 -1.49 7.80 -3.56
N ALA A 50 -0.35 8.26 -3.04
CA ALA A 50 -0.24 8.71 -1.66
C ALA A 50 0.23 10.17 -1.63
N SER A 51 -0.42 11.00 -0.83
CA SER A 51 -0.15 12.44 -0.73
C SER A 51 0.68 12.79 0.49
N SER A 52 0.48 12.09 1.59
CA SER A 52 1.21 12.31 2.84
C SER A 52 1.18 11.09 3.75
N ILE A 53 2.12 11.04 4.67
CA ILE A 53 2.10 10.14 5.81
C ILE A 53 2.25 10.95 7.09
N SER A 54 1.48 10.61 8.11
CA SER A 54 1.56 11.23 9.44
C SER A 54 1.95 10.21 10.49
N ASP A 55 2.77 10.68 11.42
CA ASP A 55 3.14 9.95 12.63
C ASP A 55 2.03 10.08 13.66
N GLN A 56 1.60 8.95 14.23
CA GLN A 56 0.61 8.86 15.31
C GLN A 56 1.25 8.33 16.59
N GLY A 57 2.56 8.08 16.59
CA GLY A 57 3.35 7.51 17.66
C GLY A 57 4.15 6.31 17.18
N THR A 58 5.01 5.79 18.03
CA THR A 58 5.93 4.70 17.69
C THR A 58 5.21 3.57 16.96
N GLY A 59 5.62 3.31 15.73
CA GLY A 59 5.07 2.25 14.88
C GLY A 59 3.59 2.44 14.50
N GLN A 60 3.05 3.64 14.62
CA GLN A 60 1.66 3.93 14.28
C GLN A 60 1.61 5.10 13.29
N HIS A 61 1.05 4.85 12.13
CA HIS A 61 1.10 5.81 11.03
C HIS A 61 -0.23 5.87 10.28
N THR A 62 -0.48 7.01 9.62
CA THR A 62 -1.63 7.18 8.73
C THR A 62 -1.16 7.70 7.38
N VAL A 63 -1.47 6.97 6.31
CA VAL A 63 -1.28 7.41 4.93
C VAL A 63 -2.55 8.12 4.45
N SER A 64 -2.39 9.25 3.77
CA SER A 64 -3.46 9.93 3.03
C SER A 64 -3.29 9.67 1.53
N PHE A 65 -4.39 9.37 0.84
CA PHE A 65 -4.38 9.13 -0.59
C PHE A 65 -4.55 10.42 -1.39
N SER A 66 -3.97 10.49 -2.58
CA SER A 66 -4.17 11.59 -3.54
C SER A 66 -5.54 11.50 -4.20
N SER A 67 -5.95 10.27 -4.54
CA SER A 67 -7.29 9.94 -5.04
C SER A 67 -7.92 8.92 -4.12
N SER A 68 -9.11 9.21 -3.63
CA SER A 68 -9.82 8.35 -2.67
C SER A 68 -10.29 7.04 -3.32
N PHE A 69 -10.38 6.00 -2.51
CA PHE A 69 -11.10 4.78 -2.89
C PHE A 69 -12.61 5.04 -2.88
N SER A 70 -13.34 4.32 -3.73
CA SER A 70 -14.81 4.39 -3.79
C SER A 70 -15.50 3.83 -2.53
N SER A 71 -14.81 2.96 -1.80
CA SER A 71 -15.30 2.25 -0.63
C SER A 71 -14.18 2.00 0.35
N VAL A 72 -14.50 1.78 1.62
CA VAL A 72 -13.56 1.32 2.66
C VAL A 72 -13.20 -0.16 2.52
N ASN A 73 -13.83 -0.88 1.60
CA ASN A 73 -13.67 -2.32 1.40
C ASN A 73 -12.55 -2.66 0.38
N TYR A 74 -11.49 -1.88 0.35
CA TYR A 74 -10.30 -2.20 -0.44
C TYR A 74 -9.40 -3.20 0.31
N ALA A 75 -8.69 -4.03 -0.43
CA ALA A 75 -7.75 -4.98 0.16
C ALA A 75 -6.40 -4.32 0.41
N VAL A 76 -5.80 -4.62 1.55
CA VAL A 76 -4.48 -4.15 1.93
C VAL A 76 -3.56 -5.34 2.15
N THR A 77 -2.36 -5.24 1.65
CA THR A 77 -1.25 -6.15 1.99
C THR A 77 -0.01 -5.34 2.29
N GLY A 78 0.75 -5.73 3.27
CA GLY A 78 1.97 -5.04 3.65
C GLY A 78 2.92 -5.93 4.42
N ASP A 79 4.16 -5.50 4.46
CA ASP A 79 5.20 -6.08 5.27
C ASP A 79 6.06 -4.98 5.90
N CYS A 80 6.79 -5.31 6.94
CA CYS A 80 7.78 -4.42 7.53
C CYS A 80 9.00 -5.16 8.02
N GLN A 81 10.11 -4.42 8.07
CA GLN A 81 11.39 -4.88 8.57
C GLN A 81 11.76 -4.05 9.80
N THR A 82 11.99 -4.67 10.95
CA THR A 82 12.24 -3.98 12.22
C THR A 82 13.72 -3.64 12.48
N SER A 83 14.66 -4.36 11.88
CA SER A 83 16.09 -4.05 12.02
C SER A 83 16.91 -4.68 10.90
N GLY A 84 18.10 -4.18 10.71
CA GLY A 84 19.17 -4.86 10.01
C GLY A 84 19.53 -4.33 8.63
N THR A 85 20.80 -4.35 8.41
CA THR A 85 21.47 -4.36 7.12
C THR A 85 21.93 -5.78 6.88
N GLY A 86 21.36 -6.46 5.88
CA GLY A 86 21.76 -7.82 5.52
C GLY A 86 20.62 -8.85 5.61
N GLN A 87 20.97 -10.12 5.44
CA GLN A 87 19.99 -11.23 5.35
C GLN A 87 19.49 -11.77 6.70
N THR A 88 19.97 -11.21 7.80
CA THR A 88 19.52 -11.55 9.17
C THR A 88 18.51 -10.51 9.66
N ASN A 89 17.43 -10.36 8.91
CA ASN A 89 16.42 -9.36 9.21
C ASN A 89 15.44 -9.91 10.23
N SER A 90 15.22 -9.16 11.29
CA SER A 90 14.06 -9.39 12.14
C SER A 90 12.83 -8.98 11.35
N ASN A 91 11.97 -9.94 11.06
CA ASN A 91 10.65 -9.65 10.46
C ASN A 91 9.86 -8.83 11.47
N GLY A 92 9.31 -7.72 11.01
CA GLY A 92 8.32 -6.98 11.77
C GLY A 92 6.92 -7.53 11.47
N GLU A 93 5.97 -7.10 12.26
CA GLU A 93 4.56 -7.33 11.99
C GLU A 93 3.92 -6.08 11.43
N PHE A 94 3.27 -6.24 10.30
CA PHE A 94 2.39 -5.23 9.72
C PHE A 94 0.95 -5.52 10.15
N ARG A 95 0.26 -4.49 10.63
CA ARG A 95 -1.14 -4.58 11.06
C ARG A 95 -1.96 -3.48 10.43
N ILE A 96 -3.04 -3.87 9.81
CA ILE A 96 -4.03 -2.94 9.26
C ILE A 96 -4.80 -2.33 10.44
N GLY A 97 -4.90 -1.01 10.46
CA GLY A 97 -5.70 -0.25 11.40
C GLY A 97 -7.05 0.16 10.79
N THR A 98 -7.40 1.43 10.95
CA THR A 98 -8.66 1.97 10.40
C THR A 98 -8.51 2.27 8.92
N LEU A 99 -9.44 1.75 8.11
CA LEU A 99 -9.57 2.06 6.69
C LEU A 99 -10.64 3.12 6.49
N ALA A 100 -10.32 4.17 5.75
CA ALA A 100 -11.24 5.16 5.23
C ALA A 100 -11.01 5.35 3.73
N THR A 101 -11.93 5.94 3.01
CA THR A 101 -11.78 6.10 1.56
C THR A 101 -10.58 6.97 1.17
N GLY A 102 -10.26 7.98 1.96
CA GLY A 102 -9.15 8.90 1.73
C GLY A 102 -7.88 8.62 2.55
N THR A 103 -7.94 7.70 3.52
CA THR A 103 -6.81 7.42 4.42
C THR A 103 -6.76 5.96 4.84
N GLU A 104 -5.57 5.52 5.20
CA GLU A 104 -5.32 4.21 5.82
C GLU A 104 -4.44 4.38 7.04
N ALA A 105 -4.92 3.95 8.20
CA ALA A 105 -4.09 3.79 9.38
C ALA A 105 -3.51 2.38 9.42
N PHE A 106 -2.26 2.26 9.81
CA PHE A 106 -1.60 0.98 10.02
C PHE A 106 -0.62 1.06 11.20
N SER A 107 -0.20 -0.07 11.67
CA SER A 107 0.86 -0.15 12.67
C SER A 107 1.89 -1.22 12.33
N THR A 108 3.09 -1.00 12.82
CA THR A 108 4.21 -1.91 12.73
C THR A 108 4.71 -2.25 14.12
N ALA A 109 5.17 -3.48 14.31
CA ALA A 109 5.63 -3.98 15.60
C ALA A 109 6.86 -4.87 15.44
N ASN A 110 7.57 -5.09 16.52
CA ASN A 110 8.64 -6.08 16.61
C ASN A 110 8.08 -7.50 16.41
N GLU A 111 8.96 -8.40 15.99
CA GLU A 111 8.66 -9.83 15.96
C GLU A 111 8.12 -10.30 17.31
N GLY A 112 7.05 -11.11 17.27
CA GLY A 112 6.37 -11.60 18.46
C GLY A 112 5.42 -10.59 19.12
N GLN A 113 5.12 -9.47 18.45
CA GLN A 113 4.10 -8.48 18.86
C GLN A 113 4.32 -7.83 20.25
N SER A 114 5.54 -7.84 20.75
CA SER A 114 5.83 -7.39 22.11
C SER A 114 5.78 -5.87 22.27
N ALA A 115 6.00 -5.10 21.19
CA ALA A 115 5.95 -3.63 21.19
C ALA A 115 5.77 -3.08 19.77
N TYR A 116 5.11 -1.93 19.66
CA TYR A 116 5.16 -1.13 18.44
C TYR A 116 6.59 -0.67 18.14
N ALA A 117 6.93 -0.61 16.87
CA ALA A 117 8.27 -0.23 16.42
C ALA A 117 8.22 0.57 15.12
N ASP A 118 9.04 1.61 15.07
CA ASP A 118 9.27 2.38 13.85
C ASP A 118 10.18 1.59 12.92
N CYS A 119 9.59 1.01 11.88
CA CYS A 119 10.30 0.13 10.97
C CYS A 119 11.14 0.92 9.95
N PRO A 120 12.43 0.57 9.75
CA PRO A 120 13.25 1.20 8.73
C PRO A 120 12.75 0.94 7.31
N ARG A 121 11.93 -0.10 7.12
CA ARG A 121 11.27 -0.38 5.84
C ARG A 121 9.88 -0.94 6.08
N THR A 122 8.90 -0.36 5.37
CA THR A 122 7.53 -0.87 5.30
C THR A 122 7.06 -0.71 3.87
N HIS A 123 6.46 -1.76 3.32
CA HIS A 123 5.88 -1.76 1.98
C HIS A 123 4.40 -2.10 2.09
N ILE A 124 3.57 -1.33 1.41
CA ILE A 124 2.12 -1.50 1.44
C ILE A 124 1.56 -1.42 0.02
N HIS A 125 0.58 -2.27 -0.27
CA HIS A 125 -0.20 -2.23 -1.52
C HIS A 125 -1.69 -2.24 -1.19
N GLN A 126 -2.44 -1.43 -1.91
CA GLN A 126 -3.89 -1.36 -1.79
C GLN A 126 -4.54 -1.68 -3.14
N LEU A 127 -5.49 -2.62 -3.12
CA LEU A 127 -6.27 -3.03 -4.28
C LEU A 127 -7.75 -2.74 -4.02
N GLY A 128 -8.38 -2.05 -4.93
CA GLY A 128 -9.78 -1.66 -4.81
C GLY A 128 -10.21 -0.84 -6.01
N ASP A 129 -11.31 -0.14 -5.90
CA ASP A 129 -11.79 0.78 -6.91
C ASP A 129 -11.62 2.23 -6.45
N LEU A 130 -11.19 3.11 -7.33
CA LEU A 130 -11.08 4.54 -7.03
C LEU A 130 -12.42 5.25 -7.24
N ALA A 131 -12.65 6.33 -6.46
CA ALA A 131 -13.84 7.14 -6.56
C ALA A 131 -13.91 7.95 -7.87
#